data_b89873048bce895657d3240740033464
#
_entry.id   b89873048bce895657d3240740033464
#
_cell.length_a   1.000
_cell.length_b   1.000
_cell.length_c   1.000
_cell.angle_alpha   90.00
_cell.angle_beta   90.00
_cell.angle_gamma   90.00
#
_symmetry.space_group_name_H-M   'P 1'
#
loop_
_entity.id
_entity.type
_entity.pdbx_description
1 polymer ?
#
loop_
_entity_poly.entity_id
_entity_poly.type
_entity_poly.pdbx_seq_one_letter_code
_entity_poly.pdbx_strand_id
1 'polypeptide(L)'
;MSSSPETLFRRITDYAHRADPYPLYAELREHKVARQEDGKYLVGTYDEIAALLHDPRVSSDVRNRTEPDPDLLPPQGLPPAFIGRDDPEHDRLRRLAMRPFGPPHSPGRVDALRGDITRIAEQLADGLREKERFDLVDDFAFPLPVTVICDLLGVPSADIPQVHTWADTVVTGLDFTPGEDPGPRRRAAQEARTAMGLYLGELAGKRRGHPTDDMLSALVNDGGPDGRLTQEELMVTTVLLLIAGHETTVNLITNGMLTLLRNPEALERLRAEPELMPRAVEELLRYEPPVQFLPQRTPLADIEVAGVTIPQGVPLVLVLASGSRDPLRFPDPDRFDPGRTDNQHFGFGSGIHNCFGAPLARLETQIALTTLINRLGSPRLLEDPPEYRNSPVLRGPRHLPLAQAGG
;
A
#
# COMPACT_ATOMS: atom_id res chain seq x y z
N MET A 1 4.68 -33.72 7.43
CA MET A 1 5.95 -33.62 6.68
C MET A 1 6.35 -32.17 6.74
N SER A 2 7.44 -31.80 7.41
CA SER A 2 7.94 -30.43 7.42
C SER A 2 8.33 -30.10 5.98
N SER A 3 7.65 -29.11 5.38
CA SER A 3 8.01 -28.60 4.06
C SER A 3 9.35 -27.87 4.16
N SER A 4 10.18 -28.01 3.13
CA SER A 4 11.48 -27.34 3.09
C SER A 4 11.30 -25.81 3.16
N PRO A 5 12.09 -25.08 3.98
CA PRO A 5 12.04 -23.61 4.01
C PRO A 5 12.36 -22.99 2.64
N GLU A 6 13.01 -23.71 1.76
CA GLU A 6 13.38 -23.28 0.40
C GLU A 6 12.17 -23.05 -0.52
N THR A 7 10.99 -23.57 -0.17
CA THR A 7 9.73 -23.41 -0.93
C THR A 7 8.76 -22.39 -0.33
N LEU A 8 9.12 -21.73 0.77
CA LEU A 8 8.24 -20.83 1.51
C LEU A 8 7.69 -19.70 0.65
N PHE A 9 8.52 -19.07 -0.18
CA PHE A 9 8.07 -17.96 -1.01
C PHE A 9 6.98 -18.39 -2.00
N ARG A 10 7.15 -19.53 -2.65
CA ARG A 10 6.14 -20.09 -3.56
C ARG A 10 4.83 -20.36 -2.83
N ARG A 11 4.88 -20.91 -1.60
CA ARG A 11 3.70 -21.17 -0.78
C ARG A 11 3.02 -19.87 -0.31
N ILE A 12 3.79 -18.89 0.13
CA ILE A 12 3.30 -17.57 0.54
C ILE A 12 2.60 -16.85 -0.64
N THR A 13 3.11 -17.01 -1.84
CA THR A 13 2.55 -16.37 -3.04
C THR A 13 1.42 -17.16 -3.68
N ASP A 14 1.18 -18.41 -3.26
CA ASP A 14 0.06 -19.22 -3.72
C ASP A 14 -1.27 -18.63 -3.26
N TYR A 15 -2.23 -18.53 -4.20
CA TYR A 15 -3.57 -18.01 -3.93
C TYR A 15 -4.32 -18.82 -2.86
N ALA A 16 -4.08 -20.12 -2.77
CA ALA A 16 -4.69 -21.01 -1.76
C ALA A 16 -4.47 -20.53 -0.31
N HIS A 17 -3.38 -19.77 -0.06
CA HIS A 17 -3.06 -19.20 1.24
C HIS A 17 -3.41 -17.71 1.36
N ARG A 18 -4.06 -17.13 0.35
CA ARG A 18 -4.34 -15.68 0.31
C ARG A 18 -5.27 -15.22 1.43
N ALA A 19 -6.25 -16.04 1.80
CA ALA A 19 -7.20 -15.71 2.87
C ALA A 19 -6.54 -15.70 4.26
N ASP A 20 -5.54 -16.57 4.48
CA ASP A 20 -4.78 -16.65 5.74
C ASP A 20 -3.31 -17.06 5.49
N PRO A 21 -2.40 -16.09 5.23
CA PRO A 21 -0.99 -16.37 5.04
C PRO A 21 -0.19 -16.50 6.36
N TYR A 22 -0.79 -16.15 7.50
CA TYR A 22 -0.10 -16.01 8.78
C TYR A 22 0.53 -17.31 9.33
N PRO A 23 -0.02 -18.51 9.12
CA PRO A 23 0.68 -19.75 9.46
C PRO A 23 2.02 -19.92 8.74
N LEU A 24 2.09 -19.51 7.46
CA LEU A 24 3.34 -19.53 6.68
C LEU A 24 4.34 -18.46 7.16
N TYR A 25 3.83 -17.31 7.60
CA TYR A 25 4.66 -16.28 8.20
C TYR A 25 5.21 -16.71 9.56
N ALA A 26 4.45 -17.48 10.36
CA ALA A 26 4.95 -18.08 11.59
C ALA A 26 6.07 -19.09 11.30
N GLU A 27 5.91 -19.96 10.30
CA GLU A 27 6.95 -20.88 9.84
C GLU A 27 8.22 -20.11 9.38
N LEU A 28 8.06 -19.00 8.65
CA LEU A 28 9.20 -18.16 8.24
C LEU A 28 9.96 -17.59 9.46
N ARG A 29 9.25 -17.15 10.50
CA ARG A 29 9.90 -16.60 11.71
C ARG A 29 10.76 -17.61 12.46
N GLU A 30 10.43 -18.91 12.39
CA GLU A 30 11.26 -19.97 12.97
C GLU A 30 12.66 -20.03 12.32
N HIS A 31 12.74 -19.70 11.05
CA HIS A 31 14.00 -19.66 10.28
C HIS A 31 14.71 -18.31 10.35
N LYS A 32 13.99 -17.21 10.74
CA LYS A 32 14.42 -15.80 10.67
C LYS A 32 14.77 -15.35 9.25
N VAL A 33 15.76 -16.01 8.63
CA VAL A 33 16.21 -15.81 7.24
C VAL A 33 16.12 -17.15 6.50
N ALA A 34 15.37 -17.19 5.40
CA ALA A 34 15.20 -18.40 4.60
C ALA A 34 15.63 -18.17 3.15
N ARG A 35 16.72 -18.86 2.73
CA ARG A 35 17.12 -18.93 1.32
C ARG A 35 16.11 -19.77 0.54
N GLN A 36 15.70 -19.30 -0.63
CA GLN A 36 14.75 -19.96 -1.51
C GLN A 36 15.46 -20.72 -2.65
N GLU A 37 14.72 -21.67 -3.27
CA GLU A 37 15.21 -22.47 -4.41
C GLU A 37 15.69 -21.61 -5.59
N ASP A 38 15.04 -20.46 -5.82
CA ASP A 38 15.36 -19.50 -6.87
C ASP A 38 16.43 -18.46 -6.46
N GLY A 39 17.13 -18.69 -5.36
CA GLY A 39 18.27 -17.90 -4.89
C GLY A 39 17.91 -16.64 -4.11
N LYS A 40 16.63 -16.26 -4.00
CA LYS A 40 16.22 -15.12 -3.15
C LYS A 40 16.28 -15.45 -1.66
N TYR A 41 16.31 -14.42 -0.83
CA TYR A 41 16.28 -14.54 0.62
C TYR A 41 15.01 -13.89 1.18
N LEU A 42 14.32 -14.59 2.09
CA LEU A 42 13.19 -14.06 2.86
C LEU A 42 13.63 -13.73 4.26
N VAL A 43 13.16 -12.59 4.80
CA VAL A 43 13.35 -12.21 6.21
C VAL A 43 11.98 -11.93 6.82
N GLY A 44 11.69 -12.61 7.96
CA GLY A 44 10.34 -12.62 8.54
C GLY A 44 10.21 -12.12 9.98
N THR A 45 11.31 -11.90 10.71
CA THR A 45 11.33 -11.44 12.10
C THR A 45 11.45 -9.94 12.20
N TYR A 46 10.91 -9.35 13.29
CA TYR A 46 10.81 -7.90 13.44
C TYR A 46 12.16 -7.22 13.45
N ASP A 47 13.08 -7.66 14.31
CA ASP A 47 14.36 -6.98 14.52
C ASP A 47 15.24 -7.03 13.25
N GLU A 48 15.26 -8.17 12.55
CA GLU A 48 16.01 -8.32 11.32
C GLU A 48 15.44 -7.47 10.19
N ILE A 49 14.10 -7.38 10.07
CA ILE A 49 13.43 -6.50 9.10
C ILE A 49 13.75 -5.03 9.44
N ALA A 50 13.63 -4.63 10.71
CA ALA A 50 13.94 -3.27 11.14
C ALA A 50 15.39 -2.89 10.83
N ALA A 51 16.35 -3.77 11.13
CA ALA A 51 17.76 -3.55 10.84
C ALA A 51 18.00 -3.35 9.34
N LEU A 52 17.42 -4.20 8.49
CA LEU A 52 17.60 -4.15 7.03
C LEU A 52 16.92 -2.93 6.39
N LEU A 53 15.77 -2.47 6.93
CA LEU A 53 15.10 -1.26 6.44
C LEU A 53 15.91 0.03 6.73
N HIS A 54 16.82 -0.03 7.69
CA HIS A 54 17.69 1.09 8.06
C HIS A 54 19.16 0.91 7.61
N ASP A 55 19.50 -0.22 6.98
CA ASP A 55 20.86 -0.47 6.50
C ASP A 55 21.07 0.21 5.13
N PRO A 56 22.00 1.17 5.01
CA PRO A 56 22.27 1.86 3.74
C PRO A 56 22.83 0.95 2.65
N ARG A 57 23.22 -0.28 2.99
CA ARG A 57 23.64 -1.29 2.01
C ARG A 57 22.44 -2.04 1.39
N VAL A 58 21.22 -1.79 1.83
CA VAL A 58 20.01 -2.41 1.26
C VAL A 58 19.36 -1.45 0.28
N SER A 59 19.63 -1.68 -0.99
CA SER A 59 19.11 -0.88 -2.10
C SER A 59 17.65 -1.18 -2.42
N SER A 60 16.93 -0.15 -2.87
CA SER A 60 15.60 -0.25 -3.48
C SER A 60 15.64 -0.26 -5.02
N ASP A 61 16.81 -0.02 -5.60
CA ASP A 61 16.99 0.04 -7.03
C ASP A 61 17.25 -1.36 -7.61
N VAL A 62 16.29 -1.86 -8.39
CA VAL A 62 16.37 -3.19 -9.01
C VAL A 62 17.52 -3.35 -9.99
N ARG A 63 18.10 -2.24 -10.47
CA ARG A 63 19.27 -2.24 -11.36
C ARG A 63 20.54 -2.71 -10.65
N ASN A 64 20.57 -2.68 -9.32
CA ASN A 64 21.69 -3.15 -8.49
C ASN A 64 21.70 -4.68 -8.30
N ARG A 65 20.73 -5.40 -8.85
CA ARG A 65 20.75 -6.87 -8.88
C ARG A 65 21.84 -7.39 -9.80
N THR A 66 22.43 -8.52 -9.42
CA THR A 66 23.39 -9.23 -10.29
C THR A 66 22.72 -9.67 -11.59
N GLU A 67 21.46 -10.13 -11.48
CA GLU A 67 20.60 -10.48 -12.61
C GLU A 67 19.32 -9.62 -12.52
N PRO A 68 19.30 -8.43 -13.14
CA PRO A 68 18.11 -7.60 -13.15
C PRO A 68 16.97 -8.28 -13.91
N ASP A 69 15.80 -8.35 -13.31
CA ASP A 69 14.58 -8.79 -13.98
C ASP A 69 14.12 -7.69 -14.96
N PRO A 70 14.11 -7.93 -16.28
CA PRO A 70 13.71 -6.93 -17.27
C PRO A 70 12.31 -6.37 -17.05
N ASP A 71 11.40 -7.18 -16.48
CA ASP A 71 10.01 -6.79 -16.23
C ASP A 71 9.86 -5.84 -15.03
N LEU A 72 10.88 -5.74 -14.18
CA LEU A 72 10.91 -4.81 -13.05
C LEU A 72 11.65 -3.50 -13.38
N LEU A 73 12.33 -3.43 -14.53
CA LEU A 73 12.98 -2.22 -14.97
C LEU A 73 11.97 -1.15 -15.38
N PRO A 74 12.29 0.14 -15.18
CA PRO A 74 11.44 1.21 -15.67
C PRO A 74 11.32 1.17 -17.20
N PRO A 75 10.24 1.75 -17.77
CA PRO A 75 10.09 1.88 -19.22
C PRO A 75 11.31 2.53 -19.86
N GLN A 76 11.62 2.11 -21.09
CA GLN A 76 12.71 2.75 -21.83
C GLN A 76 12.50 4.26 -21.94
N GLY A 77 13.49 5.04 -21.55
CA GLY A 77 13.45 6.51 -21.59
C GLY A 77 12.82 7.18 -20.35
N LEU A 78 12.29 6.41 -19.40
CA LEU A 78 11.81 6.95 -18.13
C LEU A 78 12.72 6.52 -16.97
N PRO A 79 13.00 7.41 -16.00
CA PRO A 79 13.70 7.04 -14.78
C PRO A 79 12.79 6.22 -13.86
N PRO A 80 13.35 5.44 -12.90
CA PRO A 80 12.55 4.93 -11.79
C PRO A 80 11.95 6.09 -10.98
N ALA A 81 10.74 5.90 -10.44
CA ALA A 81 10.21 6.80 -9.41
C ALA A 81 11.07 6.72 -8.12
N PHE A 82 10.94 7.70 -7.23
CA PHE A 82 11.80 7.79 -6.04
C PHE A 82 11.78 6.53 -5.14
N ILE A 83 10.67 5.78 -5.12
CA ILE A 83 10.57 4.53 -4.36
C ILE A 83 11.54 3.43 -4.84
N GLY A 84 11.98 3.50 -6.10
CA GLY A 84 12.98 2.61 -6.71
C GLY A 84 14.35 3.26 -6.88
N ARG A 85 14.69 4.20 -6.01
CA ARG A 85 15.97 4.91 -5.99
C ARG A 85 16.60 4.83 -4.62
N ASP A 86 17.92 4.99 -4.60
CA ASP A 86 18.71 5.15 -3.39
C ASP A 86 19.20 6.59 -3.28
N ASP A 87 19.74 6.96 -2.10
CA ASP A 87 20.35 8.27 -1.90
C ASP A 87 21.60 8.46 -2.78
N PRO A 88 21.86 9.68 -3.24
CA PRO A 88 21.20 10.94 -2.90
C PRO A 88 19.97 11.26 -3.78
N GLU A 89 19.71 10.53 -4.84
CA GLU A 89 18.60 10.81 -5.77
C GLU A 89 17.23 10.58 -5.13
N HIS A 90 17.08 9.51 -4.34
CA HIS A 90 15.85 9.26 -3.57
C HIS A 90 15.50 10.46 -2.70
N ASP A 91 16.46 10.94 -1.88
CA ASP A 91 16.24 12.03 -0.93
C ASP A 91 15.83 13.33 -1.66
N ARG A 92 16.52 13.68 -2.76
CA ARG A 92 16.17 14.84 -3.59
C ARG A 92 14.72 14.77 -4.13
N LEU A 93 14.38 13.67 -4.79
CA LEU A 93 13.08 13.49 -5.41
C LEU A 93 11.95 13.43 -4.37
N ARG A 94 12.21 12.74 -3.25
CA ARG A 94 11.26 12.63 -2.15
C ARG A 94 10.98 14.01 -1.53
N ARG A 95 12.01 14.84 -1.29
CA ARG A 95 11.81 16.21 -0.78
C ARG A 95 10.97 17.05 -1.73
N LEU A 96 11.24 16.98 -3.05
CA LEU A 96 10.46 17.72 -4.06
C LEU A 96 8.99 17.27 -4.06
N ALA A 97 8.73 15.96 -3.99
CA ALA A 97 7.36 15.43 -3.95
C ALA A 97 6.62 15.78 -2.65
N MET A 98 7.34 15.83 -1.50
CA MET A 98 6.73 16.14 -0.20
C MET A 98 6.38 17.60 0.01
N ARG A 99 7.02 18.52 -0.68
CA ARG A 99 6.80 19.97 -0.47
C ARG A 99 5.32 20.38 -0.54
N PRO A 100 4.56 20.02 -1.56
CA PRO A 100 3.14 20.38 -1.64
C PRO A 100 2.23 19.50 -0.78
N PHE A 101 2.73 18.39 -0.23
CA PHE A 101 1.89 17.41 0.43
C PHE A 101 1.87 17.53 1.97
N GLY A 102 2.99 17.86 2.58
CA GLY A 102 3.07 17.83 4.04
C GLY A 102 4.23 18.60 4.65
N PRO A 103 4.48 18.36 5.94
CA PRO A 103 5.57 18.99 6.66
C PRO A 103 6.94 18.71 6.03
N PRO A 104 7.90 19.66 6.14
CA PRO A 104 7.79 20.93 6.85
C PRO A 104 7.18 22.06 6.03
N HIS A 105 6.94 21.86 4.70
CA HIS A 105 6.60 22.95 3.78
C HIS A 105 5.10 23.25 3.70
N SER A 106 4.26 22.22 3.84
CA SER A 106 2.80 22.33 3.76
C SER A 106 2.12 21.69 4.99
N PRO A 107 2.42 22.17 6.22
CA PRO A 107 1.77 21.67 7.43
C PRO A 107 0.27 21.95 7.34
N GLY A 108 -0.56 20.96 7.71
CA GLY A 108 -2.02 21.08 7.66
C GLY A 108 -2.66 20.80 6.31
N ARG A 109 -1.91 20.56 5.23
CA ARG A 109 -2.50 20.25 3.91
C ARG A 109 -3.38 19.00 3.95
N VAL A 110 -2.92 17.94 4.62
CA VAL A 110 -3.71 16.71 4.77
C VAL A 110 -4.93 16.94 5.67
N ASP A 111 -4.77 17.66 6.79
CA ASP A 111 -5.90 17.96 7.68
C ASP A 111 -6.96 18.83 7.01
N ALA A 112 -6.60 19.68 6.08
CA ALA A 112 -7.54 20.50 5.30
C ALA A 112 -8.49 19.64 4.44
N LEU A 113 -8.08 18.42 4.04
CA LEU A 113 -8.91 17.49 3.27
C LEU A 113 -10.00 16.81 4.10
N ARG A 114 -9.95 16.90 5.43
CA ARG A 114 -10.88 16.21 6.34
C ARG A 114 -12.36 16.45 5.98
N GLY A 115 -12.73 17.68 5.71
CA GLY A 115 -14.13 18.04 5.37
C GLY A 115 -14.59 17.38 4.09
N ASP A 116 -13.76 17.41 3.04
CA ASP A 116 -14.09 16.81 1.75
C ASP A 116 -14.10 15.29 1.82
N ILE A 117 -13.14 14.67 2.48
CA ILE A 117 -13.11 13.22 2.70
C ILE A 117 -14.36 12.77 3.47
N THR A 118 -14.75 13.51 4.52
CA THR A 118 -15.96 13.19 5.31
C THR A 118 -17.20 13.27 4.43
N ARG A 119 -17.36 14.35 3.66
CA ARG A 119 -18.50 14.53 2.75
C ARG A 119 -18.58 13.40 1.72
N ILE A 120 -17.47 13.02 1.09
CA ILE A 120 -17.42 11.91 0.12
C ILE A 120 -17.82 10.60 0.81
N ALA A 121 -17.22 10.28 1.97
CA ALA A 121 -17.51 9.05 2.71
C ALA A 121 -18.99 8.97 3.13
N GLU A 122 -19.58 10.08 3.59
CA GLU A 122 -20.99 10.11 3.96
C GLU A 122 -21.92 9.91 2.76
N GLN A 123 -21.64 10.54 1.62
CA GLN A 123 -22.40 10.36 0.38
C GLN A 123 -22.36 8.90 -0.10
N LEU A 124 -21.19 8.28 -0.09
CA LEU A 124 -21.04 6.86 -0.46
C LEU A 124 -21.81 5.95 0.52
N ALA A 125 -21.68 6.19 1.82
CA ALA A 125 -22.36 5.39 2.84
C ALA A 125 -23.89 5.54 2.79
N ASP A 126 -24.41 6.71 2.47
CA ASP A 126 -25.85 6.92 2.28
C ASP A 126 -26.35 6.12 1.08
N GLY A 127 -25.58 6.03 -0.03
CA GLY A 127 -25.89 5.16 -1.16
C GLY A 127 -25.92 3.67 -0.81
N LEU A 128 -25.08 3.21 0.13
CA LEU A 128 -25.12 1.83 0.62
C LEU A 128 -26.39 1.51 1.39
N ARG A 129 -26.92 2.46 2.17
CA ARG A 129 -28.12 2.27 2.99
C ARG A 129 -29.38 2.03 2.16
N GLU A 130 -29.40 2.46 0.91
CA GLU A 130 -30.50 2.23 -0.03
C GLU A 130 -30.51 0.81 -0.63
N LYS A 131 -29.42 0.04 -0.43
CA LYS A 131 -29.22 -1.31 -0.97
C LYS A 131 -29.42 -2.36 0.12
N GLU A 132 -30.21 -3.40 -0.16
CA GLU A 132 -30.31 -4.57 0.72
C GLU A 132 -28.99 -5.36 0.77
N ARG A 133 -28.31 -5.45 -0.40
CA ARG A 133 -27.00 -6.08 -0.56
C ARG A 133 -26.10 -5.12 -1.34
N PHE A 134 -24.83 -5.08 -0.98
CA PHE A 134 -23.83 -4.22 -1.61
C PHE A 134 -22.45 -4.87 -1.53
N ASP A 135 -21.57 -4.45 -2.42
CA ASP A 135 -20.14 -4.76 -2.35
C ASP A 135 -19.40 -3.58 -1.70
N LEU A 136 -18.84 -3.79 -0.51
CA LEU A 136 -18.13 -2.72 0.17
C LEU A 136 -16.91 -2.21 -0.60
N VAL A 137 -16.28 -3.08 -1.41
CA VAL A 137 -15.13 -2.68 -2.25
C VAL A 137 -15.58 -1.71 -3.33
N ASP A 138 -16.48 -2.15 -4.20
CA ASP A 138 -16.85 -1.41 -5.40
C ASP A 138 -17.75 -0.20 -5.10
N ASP A 139 -18.61 -0.31 -4.07
CA ASP A 139 -19.58 0.72 -3.74
C ASP A 139 -19.06 1.80 -2.76
N PHE A 140 -17.94 1.55 -2.05
CA PHE A 140 -17.45 2.48 -1.03
C PHE A 140 -15.91 2.58 -0.98
N ALA A 141 -15.21 1.45 -0.69
CA ALA A 141 -13.81 1.51 -0.34
C ALA A 141 -12.91 1.90 -1.53
N PHE A 142 -13.34 1.57 -2.75
CA PHE A 142 -12.65 1.93 -3.97
C PHE A 142 -12.93 3.38 -4.41
N PRO A 143 -14.17 3.87 -4.53
CA PRO A 143 -14.43 5.24 -4.98
C PRO A 143 -13.90 6.33 -4.04
N LEU A 144 -13.80 6.07 -2.73
CA LEU A 144 -13.34 7.07 -1.77
C LEU A 144 -11.89 7.51 -2.01
N PRO A 145 -10.86 6.65 -1.92
CA PRO A 145 -9.47 7.05 -2.10
C PRO A 145 -9.15 7.53 -3.53
N VAL A 146 -9.81 6.96 -4.53
CA VAL A 146 -9.65 7.40 -5.93
C VAL A 146 -10.09 8.85 -6.10
N THR A 147 -11.25 9.21 -5.56
CA THR A 147 -11.73 10.59 -5.64
C THR A 147 -10.78 11.52 -4.90
N VAL A 148 -10.37 11.15 -3.69
CA VAL A 148 -9.47 11.98 -2.87
C VAL A 148 -8.12 12.22 -3.55
N ILE A 149 -7.47 11.18 -4.09
CA ILE A 149 -6.17 11.37 -4.74
C ILE A 149 -6.29 12.13 -6.07
N CYS A 150 -7.37 11.94 -6.81
CA CYS A 150 -7.64 12.70 -8.03
C CYS A 150 -7.88 14.19 -7.72
N ASP A 151 -8.67 14.49 -6.71
CA ASP A 151 -8.91 15.87 -6.27
C ASP A 151 -7.62 16.53 -5.78
N LEU A 152 -6.82 15.83 -4.99
CA LEU A 152 -5.52 16.31 -4.50
C LEU A 152 -4.55 16.63 -5.65
N LEU A 153 -4.51 15.80 -6.69
CA LEU A 153 -3.69 16.01 -7.88
C LEU A 153 -4.30 17.02 -8.86
N GLY A 154 -5.55 17.44 -8.67
CA GLY A 154 -6.26 18.35 -9.57
C GLY A 154 -6.71 17.70 -10.88
N VAL A 155 -7.01 16.40 -10.86
CA VAL A 155 -7.62 15.68 -11.98
C VAL A 155 -9.08 16.13 -12.12
N PRO A 156 -9.53 16.58 -13.32
CA PRO A 156 -10.93 16.90 -13.53
C PRO A 156 -11.85 15.75 -13.23
N SER A 157 -12.99 15.98 -12.59
CA SER A 157 -13.96 14.94 -12.20
C SER A 157 -14.45 14.10 -13.39
N ALA A 158 -14.56 14.71 -14.57
CA ALA A 158 -14.93 13.99 -15.80
C ALA A 158 -13.90 12.94 -16.24
N ASP A 159 -12.64 13.08 -15.83
CA ASP A 159 -11.53 12.20 -16.22
C ASP A 159 -11.27 11.09 -15.18
N ILE A 160 -11.88 11.19 -13.99
CA ILE A 160 -11.71 10.20 -12.90
C ILE A 160 -11.99 8.76 -13.37
N PRO A 161 -13.06 8.46 -14.14
CA PRO A 161 -13.32 7.08 -14.60
C PRO A 161 -12.19 6.50 -15.48
N GLN A 162 -11.57 7.34 -16.31
CA GLN A 162 -10.45 6.91 -17.15
C GLN A 162 -9.18 6.67 -16.33
N VAL A 163 -8.87 7.58 -15.40
CA VAL A 163 -7.74 7.43 -14.47
C VAL A 163 -7.89 6.16 -13.64
N HIS A 164 -9.11 5.89 -13.18
CA HIS A 164 -9.49 4.67 -12.50
C HIS A 164 -9.17 3.42 -13.33
N THR A 165 -9.60 3.36 -14.58
CA THR A 165 -9.35 2.23 -15.48
C THR A 165 -7.84 1.96 -15.62
N TRP A 166 -7.04 3.01 -15.78
CA TRP A 166 -5.59 2.87 -15.84
C TRP A 166 -4.99 2.36 -14.54
N ALA A 167 -5.44 2.90 -13.39
CA ALA A 167 -4.93 2.50 -12.09
C ALA A 167 -5.21 1.02 -11.80
N ASP A 168 -6.44 0.56 -12.05
CA ASP A 168 -6.82 -0.86 -11.91
C ASP A 168 -5.98 -1.76 -12.82
N THR A 169 -5.77 -1.36 -14.09
CA THR A 169 -4.92 -2.10 -15.03
C THR A 169 -3.47 -2.21 -14.53
N VAL A 170 -2.94 -1.14 -13.94
CA VAL A 170 -1.58 -1.16 -13.39
C VAL A 170 -1.48 -2.09 -12.18
N VAL A 171 -2.47 -2.07 -11.30
CA VAL A 171 -2.50 -2.93 -10.10
C VAL A 171 -2.64 -4.40 -10.47
N THR A 172 -3.50 -4.74 -11.44
CA THR A 172 -3.62 -6.13 -11.94
C THR A 172 -2.34 -6.65 -12.58
N GLY A 173 -1.46 -5.78 -13.04
CA GLY A 173 -0.09 -6.15 -13.46
C GLY A 173 0.79 -6.72 -12.35
N LEU A 174 0.43 -6.49 -11.07
CA LEU A 174 1.11 -7.07 -9.90
C LEU A 174 0.55 -8.43 -9.48
N ASP A 175 -0.53 -8.87 -10.11
CA ASP A 175 -1.17 -10.14 -9.81
C ASP A 175 -0.28 -11.31 -10.23
N PHE A 176 -0.39 -12.40 -9.48
CA PHE A 176 0.31 -13.65 -9.74
C PHE A 176 -0.70 -14.79 -9.84
N THR A 177 -0.81 -15.38 -11.02
CA THR A 177 -1.63 -16.58 -11.25
C THR A 177 -0.70 -17.73 -11.63
N PRO A 178 -0.61 -18.79 -10.82
CA PRO A 178 0.23 -19.94 -11.14
C PRO A 178 -0.13 -20.55 -12.50
N GLY A 179 0.88 -20.77 -13.35
CA GLY A 179 0.69 -21.39 -14.66
C GLY A 179 0.22 -20.45 -15.79
N GLU A 180 -0.03 -19.17 -15.49
CA GLU A 180 -0.35 -18.17 -16.49
C GLU A 180 0.91 -17.40 -16.93
N ASP A 181 1.04 -17.08 -18.21
CA ASP A 181 2.07 -16.16 -18.70
C ASP A 181 1.75 -14.73 -18.21
N PRO A 182 2.59 -14.12 -17.35
CA PRO A 182 2.35 -12.77 -16.85
C PRO A 182 2.60 -11.69 -17.92
N GLY A 183 3.23 -12.01 -19.04
CA GLY A 183 3.66 -11.07 -20.07
C GLY A 183 2.54 -10.18 -20.61
N PRO A 184 1.35 -10.70 -21.00
CA PRO A 184 0.25 -9.86 -21.46
C PRO A 184 -0.25 -8.86 -20.43
N ARG A 185 -0.42 -9.27 -19.17
CA ARG A 185 -0.84 -8.38 -18.06
C ARG A 185 0.19 -7.30 -17.76
N ARG A 186 1.48 -7.67 -17.72
CA ARG A 186 2.58 -6.71 -17.48
C ARG A 186 2.67 -5.68 -18.59
N ARG A 187 2.49 -6.09 -19.86
CA ARG A 187 2.44 -5.15 -20.99
C ARG A 187 1.25 -4.19 -20.87
N ALA A 188 0.05 -4.69 -20.58
CA ALA A 188 -1.12 -3.84 -20.36
C ALA A 188 -0.89 -2.84 -19.21
N ALA A 189 -0.32 -3.29 -18.10
CA ALA A 189 0.04 -2.42 -16.98
C ALA A 189 1.06 -1.36 -17.37
N GLN A 190 2.04 -1.71 -18.21
CA GLN A 190 3.05 -0.78 -18.71
C GLN A 190 2.45 0.27 -19.65
N GLU A 191 1.54 -0.13 -20.54
CA GLU A 191 0.81 0.76 -21.43
C GLU A 191 -0.07 1.72 -20.63
N ALA A 192 -0.79 1.22 -19.62
CA ALA A 192 -1.61 2.03 -18.73
C ALA A 192 -0.78 3.06 -17.94
N ARG A 193 0.39 2.66 -17.41
CA ARG A 193 1.33 3.59 -16.76
C ARG A 193 1.80 4.69 -17.69
N THR A 194 2.14 4.34 -18.92
CA THR A 194 2.58 5.30 -19.93
C THR A 194 1.46 6.29 -20.30
N ALA A 195 0.24 5.77 -20.54
CA ALA A 195 -0.93 6.60 -20.85
C ALA A 195 -1.25 7.58 -19.69
N MET A 196 -1.25 7.06 -18.46
CA MET A 196 -1.45 7.86 -17.25
C MET A 196 -0.37 8.93 -17.10
N GLY A 197 0.90 8.58 -17.31
CA GLY A 197 2.02 9.52 -17.24
C GLY A 197 1.93 10.63 -18.28
N LEU A 198 1.56 10.32 -19.52
CA LEU A 198 1.34 11.31 -20.59
C LEU A 198 0.19 12.25 -20.24
N TYR A 199 -0.94 11.70 -19.78
CA TYR A 199 -2.11 12.47 -19.34
C TYR A 199 -1.77 13.44 -18.20
N LEU A 200 -1.12 12.93 -17.12
CA LEU A 200 -0.71 13.77 -16.00
C LEU A 200 0.36 14.79 -16.39
N GLY A 201 1.27 14.45 -17.31
CA GLY A 201 2.24 15.36 -17.88
C GLY A 201 1.60 16.49 -18.70
N GLU A 202 0.56 16.19 -19.48
CA GLU A 202 -0.21 17.21 -20.21
C GLU A 202 -0.98 18.12 -19.25
N LEU A 203 -1.64 17.54 -18.24
CA LEU A 203 -2.34 18.30 -17.20
C LEU A 203 -1.37 19.23 -16.45
N ALA A 204 -0.17 18.73 -16.09
CA ALA A 204 0.91 19.52 -15.51
C ALA A 204 1.34 20.67 -16.42
N GLY A 205 1.44 20.42 -17.72
CA GLY A 205 1.75 21.46 -18.72
C GLY A 205 0.73 22.60 -18.70
N LYS A 206 -0.56 22.29 -18.56
CA LYS A 206 -1.64 23.30 -18.44
C LYS A 206 -1.54 24.11 -17.14
N ARG A 207 -1.00 23.55 -16.06
CA ARG A 207 -0.79 24.21 -14.76
C ARG A 207 0.44 25.14 -14.77
N ARG A 208 1.38 24.94 -15.69
CA ARG A 208 2.58 25.78 -15.79
C ARG A 208 2.19 27.19 -16.22
N GLY A 209 2.42 28.15 -15.34
CA GLY A 209 2.02 29.56 -15.56
C GLY A 209 0.56 29.90 -15.27
N HIS A 210 -0.29 28.89 -15.03
CA HIS A 210 -1.69 29.03 -14.59
C HIS A 210 -1.97 28.14 -13.38
N PRO A 211 -1.34 28.42 -12.23
CA PRO A 211 -1.46 27.54 -11.05
C PRO A 211 -2.88 27.56 -10.50
N THR A 212 -3.29 26.37 -10.02
CA THR A 212 -4.50 26.14 -9.24
C THR A 212 -4.10 25.61 -7.86
N ASP A 213 -5.04 25.54 -6.93
CA ASP A 213 -4.76 25.01 -5.59
C ASP A 213 -4.78 23.48 -5.58
N ASP A 214 -3.91 22.86 -6.40
CA ASP A 214 -3.72 21.42 -6.45
C ASP A 214 -2.22 21.05 -6.34
N MET A 215 -1.97 19.80 -5.98
CA MET A 215 -0.61 19.29 -5.79
C MET A 215 0.19 19.30 -7.09
N LEU A 216 -0.44 19.05 -8.23
CA LEU A 216 0.23 19.05 -9.53
C LEU A 216 0.73 20.46 -9.90
N SER A 217 -0.09 21.49 -9.63
CA SER A 217 0.31 22.90 -9.80
C SER A 217 1.54 23.24 -8.96
N ALA A 218 1.57 22.81 -7.71
CA ALA A 218 2.72 23.04 -6.84
C ALA A 218 3.96 22.29 -7.35
N LEU A 219 3.85 21.00 -7.72
CA LEU A 219 4.96 20.20 -8.24
C LEU A 219 5.60 20.82 -9.49
N VAL A 220 4.80 21.49 -10.36
CA VAL A 220 5.29 22.09 -11.61
C VAL A 220 5.90 23.46 -11.39
N ASN A 221 5.29 24.30 -10.52
CA ASN A 221 5.64 25.70 -10.40
C ASN A 221 6.64 25.98 -9.27
N ASP A 222 6.63 25.16 -8.21
CA ASP A 222 7.51 25.37 -7.05
C ASP A 222 8.95 25.01 -7.40
N GLY A 223 9.86 25.96 -7.14
CA GLY A 223 11.29 25.75 -7.14
C GLY A 223 11.86 25.86 -5.74
N GLY A 224 12.98 25.18 -5.47
CA GLY A 224 13.64 25.24 -4.18
C GLY A 224 15.12 24.91 -4.27
N PRO A 225 15.82 24.76 -3.14
CA PRO A 225 17.24 24.43 -3.13
C PRO A 225 17.56 23.13 -3.88
N ASP A 226 16.59 22.20 -3.93
CA ASP A 226 16.70 20.92 -4.65
C ASP A 226 16.38 21.04 -6.16
N GLY A 227 16.12 22.27 -6.65
CA GLY A 227 15.72 22.52 -8.03
C GLY A 227 14.25 22.23 -8.30
N ARG A 228 13.97 21.64 -9.46
CA ARG A 228 12.64 21.21 -9.92
C ARG A 228 12.71 19.80 -10.45
N LEU A 229 11.57 19.12 -10.48
CA LEU A 229 11.43 17.84 -11.20
C LEU A 229 11.61 18.07 -12.71
N THR A 230 12.36 17.21 -13.39
CA THR A 230 12.31 17.13 -14.85
C THR A 230 10.92 16.68 -15.30
N GLN A 231 10.63 16.73 -16.59
CA GLN A 231 9.34 16.27 -17.09
C GLN A 231 9.15 14.76 -16.84
N GLU A 232 10.19 13.98 -17.05
CA GLU A 232 10.18 12.53 -16.81
C GLU A 232 10.03 12.21 -15.31
N GLU A 233 10.76 12.91 -14.44
CA GLU A 233 10.65 12.76 -12.99
C GLU A 233 9.25 13.15 -12.51
N LEU A 234 8.66 14.20 -13.06
CA LEU A 234 7.29 14.61 -12.73
C LEU A 234 6.28 13.52 -13.14
N MET A 235 6.39 12.97 -14.36
CA MET A 235 5.51 11.92 -14.85
C MET A 235 5.56 10.69 -13.94
N VAL A 236 6.75 10.16 -13.66
CA VAL A 236 6.87 8.94 -12.84
C VAL A 236 6.49 9.18 -11.39
N THR A 237 6.72 10.39 -10.87
CA THR A 237 6.32 10.76 -9.50
C THR A 237 4.79 10.87 -9.38
N THR A 238 4.12 11.53 -10.30
CA THR A 238 2.66 11.71 -10.27
C THR A 238 1.91 10.38 -10.47
N VAL A 239 2.40 9.53 -11.37
CA VAL A 239 1.89 8.16 -11.54
C VAL A 239 2.07 7.34 -10.25
N LEU A 240 3.26 7.41 -9.62
CA LEU A 240 3.49 6.75 -8.34
C LEU A 240 2.50 7.22 -7.26
N LEU A 241 2.32 8.52 -7.10
CA LEU A 241 1.44 9.08 -6.08
C LEU A 241 -0.01 8.61 -6.26
N LEU A 242 -0.49 8.60 -7.50
CA LEU A 242 -1.83 8.17 -7.82
C LEU A 242 -2.04 6.68 -7.52
N ILE A 243 -1.15 5.81 -7.99
CA ILE A 243 -1.28 4.36 -7.81
C ILE A 243 -1.10 3.98 -6.34
N ALA A 244 -0.07 4.52 -5.67
CA ALA A 244 0.25 4.17 -4.28
C ALA A 244 -0.80 4.68 -3.29
N GLY A 245 -1.41 5.85 -3.55
CA GLY A 245 -2.43 6.45 -2.69
C GLY A 245 -3.79 5.78 -2.77
N HIS A 246 -4.06 5.05 -3.84
CA HIS A 246 -5.36 4.47 -4.10
C HIS A 246 -5.49 3.04 -3.52
N GLU A 247 -4.84 2.05 -4.13
CA GLU A 247 -5.07 0.64 -3.87
C GLU A 247 -4.76 0.20 -2.44
N THR A 248 -3.72 0.78 -1.83
CA THR A 248 -3.35 0.45 -0.45
C THR A 248 -4.39 0.90 0.55
N THR A 249 -5.01 2.07 0.32
CA THR A 249 -6.08 2.60 1.18
C THR A 249 -7.38 1.83 1.00
N VAL A 250 -7.73 1.43 -0.23
CA VAL A 250 -8.85 0.50 -0.49
C VAL A 250 -8.70 -0.76 0.34
N ASN A 251 -7.54 -1.41 0.27
CA ASN A 251 -7.29 -2.63 1.01
C ASN A 251 -7.26 -2.42 2.53
N LEU A 252 -6.81 -1.25 3.01
CA LEU A 252 -6.82 -0.95 4.45
C LEU A 252 -8.26 -0.77 4.97
N ILE A 253 -9.13 -0.11 4.22
CA ILE A 253 -10.54 0.06 4.58
C ILE A 253 -11.27 -1.30 4.57
N THR A 254 -11.07 -2.09 3.53
CA THR A 254 -11.76 -3.38 3.37
C THR A 254 -11.26 -4.44 4.34
N ASN A 255 -9.94 -4.56 4.54
CA ASN A 255 -9.35 -5.41 5.59
C ASN A 255 -9.81 -4.96 6.98
N GLY A 256 -9.89 -3.64 7.19
CA GLY A 256 -10.37 -3.06 8.44
C GLY A 256 -11.81 -3.46 8.74
N MET A 257 -12.72 -3.25 7.80
CA MET A 257 -14.12 -3.61 8.00
C MET A 257 -14.32 -5.13 8.13
N LEU A 258 -13.63 -5.94 7.34
CA LEU A 258 -13.65 -7.40 7.46
C LEU A 258 -13.15 -7.85 8.84
N THR A 259 -12.05 -7.25 9.33
CA THR A 259 -11.51 -7.53 10.67
C THR A 259 -12.53 -7.18 11.75
N LEU A 260 -13.18 -6.03 11.66
CA LEU A 260 -14.19 -5.60 12.63
C LEU A 260 -15.43 -6.52 12.62
N LEU A 261 -15.89 -6.94 11.45
CA LEU A 261 -17.03 -7.86 11.33
C LEU A 261 -16.70 -9.26 11.88
N ARG A 262 -15.44 -9.70 11.82
CA ARG A 262 -14.95 -10.93 12.44
C ARG A 262 -14.69 -10.80 13.95
N ASN A 263 -14.61 -9.56 14.46
CA ASN A 263 -14.37 -9.23 15.87
C ASN A 263 -15.47 -8.30 16.42
N PRO A 264 -16.70 -8.80 16.61
CA PRO A 264 -17.85 -7.96 16.97
C PRO A 264 -17.67 -7.21 18.30
N GLU A 265 -16.92 -7.78 19.26
CA GLU A 265 -16.60 -7.10 20.52
C GLU A 265 -15.73 -5.85 20.29
N ALA A 266 -14.77 -5.92 19.36
CA ALA A 266 -13.95 -4.76 18.99
C ALA A 266 -14.76 -3.71 18.23
N LEU A 267 -15.69 -4.13 17.37
CA LEU A 267 -16.61 -3.25 16.67
C LEU A 267 -17.51 -2.48 17.67
N GLU A 268 -18.13 -3.17 18.64
CA GLU A 268 -18.95 -2.52 19.67
C GLU A 268 -18.13 -1.60 20.57
N ARG A 269 -16.89 -1.99 20.88
CA ARG A 269 -16.00 -1.12 21.64
C ARG A 269 -15.69 0.18 20.89
N LEU A 270 -15.46 0.14 19.57
CA LEU A 270 -15.23 1.35 18.75
C LEU A 270 -16.48 2.22 18.63
N ARG A 271 -17.67 1.67 18.76
CA ARG A 271 -18.92 2.45 18.86
C ARG A 271 -19.03 3.17 20.20
N ALA A 272 -18.67 2.50 21.27
CA ALA A 272 -18.74 3.05 22.63
C ALA A 272 -17.60 4.05 22.91
N GLU A 273 -16.44 3.84 22.30
CA GLU A 273 -15.19 4.59 22.52
C GLU A 273 -14.62 5.07 21.16
N PRO A 274 -15.29 6.01 20.44
CA PRO A 274 -14.87 6.43 19.09
C PRO A 274 -13.48 7.09 19.04
N GLU A 275 -12.99 7.61 20.16
CA GLU A 275 -11.65 8.15 20.31
C GLU A 275 -10.55 7.08 20.15
N LEU A 276 -10.89 5.79 20.18
CA LEU A 276 -9.95 4.70 19.90
C LEU A 276 -9.69 4.54 18.40
N MET A 277 -10.49 5.12 17.49
CA MET A 277 -10.35 4.93 16.04
C MET A 277 -8.92 5.17 15.51
N PRO A 278 -8.18 6.21 15.95
CA PRO A 278 -6.79 6.37 15.51
C PRO A 278 -5.89 5.18 15.89
N ARG A 279 -6.06 4.62 17.10
CA ARG A 279 -5.30 3.43 17.54
C ARG A 279 -5.75 2.17 16.81
N ALA A 280 -7.04 2.03 16.57
CA ALA A 280 -7.59 0.92 15.81
C ALA A 280 -7.02 0.86 14.38
N VAL A 281 -6.83 2.01 13.73
CA VAL A 281 -6.19 2.08 12.40
C VAL A 281 -4.72 1.63 12.45
N GLU A 282 -3.95 2.04 13.47
CA GLU A 282 -2.59 1.51 13.64
C GLU A 282 -2.60 -0.01 13.90
N GLU A 283 -3.55 -0.50 14.69
CA GLU A 283 -3.66 -1.94 14.95
C GLU A 283 -4.10 -2.71 13.69
N LEU A 284 -4.96 -2.17 12.83
CA LEU A 284 -5.29 -2.76 11.53
C LEU A 284 -4.06 -2.84 10.62
N LEU A 285 -3.24 -1.79 10.60
CA LEU A 285 -1.98 -1.76 9.85
C LEU A 285 -0.95 -2.78 10.37
N ARG A 286 -0.99 -3.11 11.65
CA ARG A 286 -0.20 -4.20 12.22
C ARG A 286 -0.80 -5.56 11.90
N TYR A 287 -2.10 -5.73 12.17
CA TYR A 287 -2.80 -7.00 12.18
C TYR A 287 -3.12 -7.52 10.77
N GLU A 288 -3.61 -6.64 9.88
CA GLU A 288 -4.01 -6.95 8.50
C GLU A 288 -3.44 -5.91 7.51
N PRO A 289 -2.10 -5.73 7.43
CA PRO A 289 -1.52 -4.71 6.55
C PRO A 289 -1.85 -4.98 5.08
N PRO A 290 -2.20 -3.95 4.30
CA PRO A 290 -2.36 -4.08 2.84
C PRO A 290 -1.10 -4.57 2.14
N VAL A 291 0.07 -4.03 2.51
CA VAL A 291 1.37 -4.43 1.96
C VAL A 291 1.95 -5.56 2.80
N GLN A 292 2.02 -6.75 2.22
CA GLN A 292 2.48 -7.95 2.92
C GLN A 292 4.00 -8.03 3.00
N PHE A 293 4.69 -7.67 1.92
CA PHE A 293 6.15 -7.72 1.85
C PHE A 293 6.71 -6.76 0.81
N LEU A 294 8.00 -6.45 0.95
CA LEU A 294 8.77 -5.67 -0.01
C LEU A 294 9.62 -6.64 -0.86
N PRO A 295 9.25 -6.88 -2.13
CA PRO A 295 9.93 -7.88 -2.97
C PRO A 295 11.17 -7.35 -3.67
N GLN A 296 11.43 -6.04 -3.58
CA GLN A 296 12.45 -5.36 -4.36
C GLN A 296 13.50 -4.72 -3.45
N ARG A 297 14.25 -5.57 -2.75
CA ARG A 297 15.45 -5.14 -2.03
C ARG A 297 16.64 -5.90 -2.55
N THR A 298 17.81 -5.25 -2.54
CA THR A 298 19.05 -5.79 -3.08
C THR A 298 20.23 -5.37 -2.21
N PRO A 299 20.98 -6.30 -1.62
CA PRO A 299 22.20 -5.98 -0.90
C PRO A 299 23.27 -5.41 -1.84
N LEU A 300 23.87 -4.27 -1.47
CA LEU A 300 25.01 -3.66 -2.20
C LEU A 300 26.37 -4.25 -1.78
N ALA A 301 26.40 -5.05 -0.74
CA ALA A 301 27.54 -5.82 -0.25
C ALA A 301 26.98 -7.03 0.49
N ASP A 302 27.82 -8.01 0.81
CA ASP A 302 27.44 -9.11 1.68
C ASP A 302 26.97 -8.59 3.05
N ILE A 303 25.81 -9.07 3.54
CA ILE A 303 25.21 -8.66 4.81
C ILE A 303 24.97 -9.89 5.70
N GLU A 304 25.50 -9.85 6.91
CA GLU A 304 25.23 -10.87 7.93
C GLU A 304 23.90 -10.55 8.65
N VAL A 305 22.95 -11.49 8.60
CA VAL A 305 21.63 -11.37 9.25
C VAL A 305 21.32 -12.66 9.98
N ALA A 306 21.15 -12.61 11.30
CA ALA A 306 20.84 -13.78 12.13
C ALA A 306 21.77 -15.00 11.88
N GLY A 307 23.05 -14.75 11.61
CA GLY A 307 24.05 -15.80 11.35
C GLY A 307 24.04 -16.36 9.91
N VAL A 308 23.29 -15.73 9.01
CA VAL A 308 23.23 -16.07 7.59
C VAL A 308 23.86 -14.94 6.77
N THR A 309 24.81 -15.25 5.92
CA THR A 309 25.35 -14.29 4.93
C THR A 309 24.41 -14.20 3.76
N ILE A 310 23.85 -13.01 3.53
CA ILE A 310 23.07 -12.66 2.34
C ILE A 310 24.03 -12.00 1.34
N PRO A 311 24.32 -12.64 0.18
CA PRO A 311 25.30 -12.13 -0.76
C PRO A 311 24.89 -10.82 -1.44
N GLN A 312 25.87 -10.05 -1.90
CA GLN A 312 25.66 -8.89 -2.75
C GLN A 312 24.85 -9.25 -4.01
N GLY A 313 23.94 -8.39 -4.41
CA GLY A 313 23.21 -8.45 -5.67
C GLY A 313 22.08 -9.46 -5.74
N VAL A 314 21.84 -10.26 -4.69
CA VAL A 314 20.73 -11.23 -4.67
C VAL A 314 19.39 -10.55 -4.36
N PRO A 315 18.25 -11.10 -4.84
CA PRO A 315 16.94 -10.62 -4.44
C PRO A 315 16.67 -10.87 -2.95
N LEU A 316 16.30 -9.81 -2.22
CA LEU A 316 15.95 -9.85 -0.81
C LEU A 316 14.48 -9.42 -0.63
N VAL A 317 13.71 -10.23 0.08
CA VAL A 317 12.30 -9.99 0.38
C VAL A 317 12.09 -9.80 1.87
N LEU A 318 11.60 -8.64 2.27
CA LEU A 318 11.26 -8.33 3.67
C LEU A 318 9.75 -8.55 3.87
N VAL A 319 9.38 -9.57 4.65
CA VAL A 319 7.98 -9.95 4.87
C VAL A 319 7.41 -9.13 6.04
N LEU A 320 6.96 -7.90 5.74
CA LEU A 320 6.52 -6.89 6.72
C LEU A 320 5.37 -7.38 7.61
N ALA A 321 4.40 -8.10 7.00
CA ALA A 321 3.26 -8.65 7.72
C ALA A 321 3.69 -9.74 8.74
N SER A 322 4.77 -10.48 8.44
CA SER A 322 5.35 -11.44 9.38
C SER A 322 5.96 -10.73 10.58
N GLY A 323 6.80 -9.72 10.36
CA GLY A 323 7.41 -8.93 11.43
C GLY A 323 6.38 -8.18 12.28
N SER A 324 5.29 -7.72 11.68
CA SER A 324 4.18 -7.04 12.38
C SER A 324 3.36 -7.99 13.27
N ARG A 325 3.55 -9.31 13.15
CA ARG A 325 2.98 -10.34 14.04
C ARG A 325 4.06 -11.18 14.74
N ASP A 326 5.25 -10.65 14.90
CA ASP A 326 6.32 -11.34 15.63
C ASP A 326 6.02 -11.35 17.15
N PRO A 327 5.90 -12.55 17.78
CA PRO A 327 5.60 -12.67 19.20
C PRO A 327 6.74 -12.17 20.09
N LEU A 328 7.97 -12.07 19.57
CA LEU A 328 9.09 -11.48 20.31
C LEU A 328 8.95 -9.96 20.45
N ARG A 329 8.21 -9.31 19.52
CA ARG A 329 7.98 -7.87 19.54
C ARG A 329 6.60 -7.49 20.07
N PHE A 330 5.56 -8.26 19.74
CA PHE A 330 4.17 -7.95 20.08
C PHE A 330 3.58 -9.04 20.97
N PRO A 331 3.20 -8.75 22.21
CA PRO A 331 2.42 -9.68 23.03
C PRO A 331 1.07 -9.99 22.37
N ASP A 332 0.67 -11.27 22.37
CA ASP A 332 -0.57 -11.74 21.73
C ASP A 332 -0.72 -11.19 20.28
N PRO A 333 0.25 -11.48 19.38
CA PRO A 333 0.33 -10.82 18.08
C PRO A 333 -0.87 -11.17 17.17
N ASP A 334 -1.49 -12.32 17.38
CA ASP A 334 -2.62 -12.81 16.59
C ASP A 334 -3.99 -12.38 17.17
N ARG A 335 -3.99 -11.58 18.23
CA ARG A 335 -5.19 -10.92 18.76
C ARG A 335 -5.30 -9.50 18.23
N PHE A 336 -6.44 -9.18 17.63
CA PHE A 336 -6.80 -7.79 17.28
C PHE A 336 -7.24 -7.04 18.54
N ASP A 337 -6.54 -5.95 18.88
CA ASP A 337 -6.89 -5.07 19.99
C ASP A 337 -6.90 -3.60 19.55
N PRO A 338 -8.08 -2.98 19.35
CA PRO A 338 -8.18 -1.58 18.90
C PRO A 338 -7.61 -0.57 19.89
N GLY A 339 -7.32 -1.00 21.12
CA GLY A 339 -6.69 -0.17 22.16
C GLY A 339 -5.20 -0.36 22.33
N ARG A 340 -4.54 -1.19 21.51
CA ARG A 340 -3.09 -1.47 21.63
C ARG A 340 -2.29 -0.17 21.65
N THR A 341 -1.43 0.00 22.64
CA THR A 341 -0.65 1.23 22.84
C THR A 341 0.76 1.16 22.27
N ASP A 342 1.46 0.02 22.39
CA ASP A 342 2.76 -0.21 21.76
C ASP A 342 2.55 -0.89 20.41
N ASN A 343 2.61 -0.10 19.34
CA ASN A 343 2.22 -0.52 18.01
C ASN A 343 3.16 0.02 16.92
N GLN A 344 4.46 -0.23 17.07
CA GLN A 344 5.48 0.12 16.07
C GLN A 344 5.49 -0.93 14.95
N HIS A 345 4.49 -0.94 14.11
CA HIS A 345 4.31 -1.88 13.01
C HIS A 345 5.03 -1.45 11.72
N PHE A 346 5.13 -2.38 10.77
CA PHE A 346 5.66 -2.12 9.43
C PHE A 346 4.60 -1.84 8.35
N GLY A 347 3.33 -1.58 8.71
CA GLY A 347 2.28 -1.31 7.74
C GLY A 347 2.54 -0.11 6.82
N PHE A 348 3.40 0.81 7.25
CA PHE A 348 3.92 1.92 6.44
C PHE A 348 5.42 1.78 6.11
N GLY A 349 5.99 0.59 6.23
CA GLY A 349 7.44 0.40 6.12
C GLY A 349 8.21 1.07 7.25
N SER A 350 9.51 1.33 7.02
CA SER A 350 10.40 2.08 7.91
C SER A 350 11.60 2.61 7.14
N GLY A 351 12.48 3.39 7.80
CA GLY A 351 13.69 3.95 7.20
C GLY A 351 13.40 5.04 6.17
N ILE A 352 14.33 5.23 5.23
CA ILE A 352 14.26 6.30 4.23
C ILE A 352 13.03 6.17 3.31
N HIS A 353 12.54 4.96 3.08
CA HIS A 353 11.33 4.66 2.28
C HIS A 353 10.06 4.54 3.12
N ASN A 354 10.01 5.02 4.37
CA ASN A 354 8.76 5.08 5.12
C ASN A 354 7.67 5.76 4.30
N CYS A 355 6.43 5.26 4.41
CA CYS A 355 5.32 5.69 3.56
C CYS A 355 5.13 7.21 3.61
N PHE A 356 5.25 7.82 2.46
CA PHE A 356 5.01 9.24 2.23
C PHE A 356 3.56 9.63 2.49
N GLY A 357 2.60 8.81 2.03
CA GLY A 357 1.16 9.03 2.15
C GLY A 357 0.54 8.64 3.49
N ALA A 358 1.34 8.19 4.48
CA ALA A 358 0.83 7.69 5.75
C ALA A 358 -0.16 8.63 6.48
N PRO A 359 0.06 9.97 6.52
CA PRO A 359 -0.90 10.87 7.14
C PRO A 359 -2.28 10.86 6.45
N LEU A 360 -2.30 10.83 5.10
CA LEU A 360 -3.54 10.79 4.33
C LEU A 360 -4.26 9.45 4.47
N ALA A 361 -3.54 8.34 4.33
CA ALA A 361 -4.12 7.00 4.49
C ALA A 361 -4.74 6.79 5.88
N ARG A 362 -4.10 7.30 6.94
CA ARG A 362 -4.66 7.31 8.30
C ARG A 362 -5.96 8.12 8.37
N LEU A 363 -5.95 9.32 7.83
CA LEU A 363 -7.11 10.21 7.83
C LEU A 363 -8.29 9.59 7.09
N GLU A 364 -8.06 9.11 5.86
CA GLU A 364 -9.09 8.47 5.05
C GLU A 364 -9.67 7.23 5.74
N THR A 365 -8.81 6.36 6.27
CA THR A 365 -9.27 5.12 6.92
C THR A 365 -10.04 5.40 8.21
N GLN A 366 -9.60 6.37 9.03
CA GLN A 366 -10.33 6.78 10.23
C GLN A 366 -11.72 7.29 9.88
N ILE A 367 -11.82 8.17 8.88
CA ILE A 367 -13.11 8.72 8.44
C ILE A 367 -14.00 7.63 7.85
N ALA A 368 -13.44 6.79 6.95
CA ALA A 368 -14.16 5.71 6.30
C ALA A 368 -14.77 4.73 7.32
N LEU A 369 -13.95 4.18 8.23
CA LEU A 369 -14.42 3.21 9.21
C LEU A 369 -15.41 3.84 10.21
N THR A 370 -15.15 5.07 10.66
CA THR A 370 -16.09 5.79 11.54
C THR A 370 -17.45 5.98 10.84
N THR A 371 -17.44 6.39 9.58
CA THR A 371 -18.66 6.59 8.78
C THR A 371 -19.41 5.27 8.58
N LEU A 372 -18.71 4.20 8.19
CA LEU A 372 -19.31 2.88 8.00
C LEU A 372 -19.92 2.33 9.28
N ILE A 373 -19.21 2.39 10.41
CA ILE A 373 -19.67 1.92 11.72
C ILE A 373 -20.93 2.65 12.16
N ASN A 374 -21.00 3.97 11.94
CA ASN A 374 -22.12 4.80 12.35
C ASN A 374 -23.34 4.68 11.42
N ARG A 375 -23.12 4.50 10.10
CA ARG A 375 -24.18 4.52 9.09
C ARG A 375 -24.77 3.15 8.77
N LEU A 376 -23.96 2.08 8.81
CA LEU A 376 -24.40 0.74 8.43
C LEU A 376 -24.81 -0.14 9.62
N GLY A 377 -24.53 0.28 10.84
CA GLY A 377 -24.77 -0.57 12.00
C GLY A 377 -23.89 -1.83 11.96
N SER A 378 -24.47 -3.03 11.99
CA SER A 378 -23.76 -4.30 11.94
C SER A 378 -24.16 -5.08 10.68
N PRO A 379 -23.65 -4.73 9.50
CA PRO A 379 -23.93 -5.47 8.29
C PRO A 379 -23.40 -6.90 8.41
N ARG A 380 -24.05 -7.83 7.71
CA ARG A 380 -23.68 -9.26 7.75
C ARG A 380 -22.81 -9.60 6.56
N LEU A 381 -21.70 -10.31 6.79
CA LEU A 381 -20.89 -10.93 5.72
C LEU A 381 -21.75 -11.96 4.98
N LEU A 382 -21.73 -11.91 3.63
CA LEU A 382 -22.39 -12.90 2.78
C LEU A 382 -21.46 -14.05 2.42
N GLU A 383 -20.15 -13.79 2.42
CA GLU A 383 -19.09 -14.76 2.17
C GLU A 383 -17.96 -14.59 3.17
N ASP A 384 -17.45 -15.70 3.75
CA ASP A 384 -16.29 -15.71 4.65
C ASP A 384 -15.51 -17.04 4.50
N PRO A 385 -14.26 -17.03 3.99
CA PRO A 385 -13.54 -15.84 3.51
C PRO A 385 -14.13 -15.27 2.21
N PRO A 386 -14.06 -13.95 2.01
CA PRO A 386 -14.40 -13.33 0.73
C PRO A 386 -13.36 -13.67 -0.35
N GLU A 387 -13.69 -13.39 -1.61
CA GLU A 387 -12.71 -13.45 -2.70
C GLU A 387 -11.62 -12.40 -2.49
N TYR A 388 -10.35 -12.84 -2.51
CA TYR A 388 -9.19 -11.96 -2.39
C TYR A 388 -8.62 -11.60 -3.76
N ARG A 389 -7.87 -10.49 -3.82
CA ARG A 389 -7.06 -10.13 -4.99
C ARG A 389 -5.96 -11.16 -5.23
N ASN A 390 -5.57 -11.32 -6.50
CA ASN A 390 -4.50 -12.27 -6.88
C ASN A 390 -3.09 -11.76 -6.50
N SER A 391 -2.94 -10.47 -6.20
CA SER A 391 -1.64 -9.93 -5.79
C SER A 391 -1.18 -10.51 -4.45
N PRO A 392 0.01 -11.12 -4.38
CA PRO A 392 0.58 -11.57 -3.11
C PRO A 392 1.20 -10.41 -2.31
N VAL A 393 1.55 -9.32 -2.97
CA VAL A 393 2.19 -8.14 -2.36
C VAL A 393 1.15 -7.23 -1.70
N LEU A 394 0.05 -6.96 -2.43
CA LEU A 394 -1.06 -6.11 -1.98
C LEU A 394 -2.25 -7.01 -1.63
N ARG A 395 -2.47 -7.24 -0.33
CA ARG A 395 -3.50 -8.16 0.15
C ARG A 395 -4.74 -7.41 0.62
N GLY A 396 -5.88 -7.78 0.04
CA GLY A 396 -7.21 -7.33 0.44
C GLY A 396 -8.29 -8.08 -0.33
N PRO A 397 -9.55 -8.03 0.12
CA PRO A 397 -10.68 -8.54 -0.64
C PRO A 397 -10.78 -7.90 -2.02
N ARG A 398 -11.03 -8.70 -3.06
CA ARG A 398 -11.42 -8.20 -4.38
C ARG A 398 -12.88 -7.77 -4.35
N HIS A 399 -13.69 -8.54 -3.63
CA HIS A 399 -15.09 -8.26 -3.34
C HIS A 399 -15.36 -8.49 -1.86
N LEU A 400 -16.17 -7.64 -1.25
CA LEU A 400 -16.62 -7.81 0.13
C LEU A 400 -18.16 -7.65 0.17
N PRO A 401 -18.88 -8.73 -0.22
CA PRO A 401 -20.33 -8.69 -0.29
C PRO A 401 -20.94 -8.69 1.10
N LEU A 402 -21.75 -7.68 1.38
CA LEU A 402 -22.44 -7.46 2.64
C LEU A 402 -23.96 -7.34 2.44
N ALA A 403 -24.72 -7.66 3.49
CA ALA A 403 -26.15 -7.36 3.57
C ALA A 403 -26.42 -6.46 4.78
N GLN A 404 -27.45 -5.61 4.67
CA GLN A 404 -27.91 -4.80 5.80
C GLN A 404 -28.33 -5.68 6.98
N ALA A 405 -28.15 -5.19 8.22
CA ALA A 405 -28.68 -5.84 9.40
C ALA A 405 -30.22 -5.76 9.37
N GLY A 406 -30.91 -6.90 9.29
CA GLY A 406 -32.36 -6.97 9.37
C GLY A 406 -33.10 -7.09 8.02
N GLY A 407 -32.40 -7.48 6.95
CA GLY A 407 -33.02 -7.99 5.73
C GLY A 407 -33.26 -9.50 5.83
#